data_0eef65c7f7d2387f368c21411dc8210d
#
_entry.id   0eef65c7f7d2387f368c21411dc8210d
#
_cell.length_a   1.000
_cell.length_b   1.000
_cell.length_c   1.000
_cell.angle_alpha   90.00
_cell.angle_beta   90.00
_cell.angle_gamma   90.00
#
_symmetry.space_group_name_H-M   'P 1'
#
loop_
_entity.id
_entity.type
_entity.pdbx_description
1 polymer ?
#
loop_
_entity_poly.entity_id
_entity_poly.type
_entity_poly.pdbx_seq_one_letter_code
_entity_poly.pdbx_strand_id
1 'polypeptide(L)'
;TPSIRFKGFTDPWEQRKFGDGMDLLTGYPFESEKFSDNGINLIRGMNVKRGYLDLSNSLCMKWKSSEGLEKYLLENEDILIQMDGALIGKSYAKIKETQLPALLVQRVTRARAIPEKSNSDFMYQTIQRDFLKYIILNKTDSAIPHLSLNDIREFPIRVPNLEEQKKIGEYFSNLDNLITLHQRKYNKLLNVKKSM
;
A
#
# COMPACT_ATOMS: atom_id res chain seq x y z
N THR A 1 -21.32 1.85 10.75
CA THR A 1 -21.21 0.38 10.86
C THR A 1 -21.79 -0.23 9.60
N PRO A 2 -21.14 -1.23 8.98
CA PRO A 2 -21.67 -1.93 7.81
C PRO A 2 -22.90 -2.78 8.19
N SER A 3 -23.75 -3.09 7.21
CA SER A 3 -24.93 -3.93 7.39
C SER A 3 -24.59 -5.43 7.55
N ILE A 4 -23.44 -5.85 7.00
CA ILE A 4 -22.97 -7.24 7.09
C ILE A 4 -21.70 -7.26 7.95
N ARG A 5 -21.69 -8.13 8.97
CA ARG A 5 -20.57 -8.29 9.91
C ARG A 5 -20.37 -9.77 10.24
N PHE A 6 -19.20 -10.10 10.74
CA PHE A 6 -18.97 -11.41 11.34
C PHE A 6 -19.82 -11.59 12.61
N LYS A 7 -20.31 -12.81 12.83
CA LYS A 7 -21.08 -13.14 14.02
C LYS A 7 -20.27 -12.86 15.30
N GLY A 8 -20.91 -12.22 16.27
CA GLY A 8 -20.31 -11.89 17.57
C GLY A 8 -19.80 -10.45 17.70
N PHE A 9 -19.78 -9.67 16.61
CA PHE A 9 -19.38 -8.26 16.68
C PHE A 9 -20.62 -7.35 16.58
N THR A 10 -20.92 -6.63 17.64
CA THR A 10 -22.09 -5.75 17.75
C THR A 10 -21.73 -4.28 17.99
N ASP A 11 -20.52 -4.02 18.51
CA ASP A 11 -20.05 -2.67 18.84
C ASP A 11 -20.07 -1.74 17.62
N PRO A 12 -20.46 -0.47 17.77
CA PRO A 12 -20.43 0.47 16.67
C PRO A 12 -18.99 0.71 16.18
N TRP A 13 -18.84 0.89 14.86
CA TRP A 13 -17.55 1.32 14.31
C TRP A 13 -17.28 2.78 14.66
N GLU A 14 -16.08 3.07 15.12
CA GLU A 14 -15.63 4.41 15.46
C GLU A 14 -15.14 5.16 14.21
N GLN A 15 -15.36 6.47 14.17
CA GLN A 15 -14.73 7.34 13.19
C GLN A 15 -13.38 7.79 13.73
N ARG A 16 -12.33 7.56 12.95
CA ARG A 16 -10.94 7.94 13.26
C ARG A 16 -10.26 8.50 12.03
N LYS A 17 -9.06 9.06 12.20
CA LYS A 17 -8.15 9.39 11.11
C LYS A 17 -7.29 8.19 10.78
N PHE A 18 -6.90 8.04 9.51
CA PHE A 18 -6.01 6.95 9.09
C PHE A 18 -4.69 6.95 9.88
N GLY A 19 -4.12 8.15 10.10
CA GLY A 19 -2.88 8.32 10.86
C GLY A 19 -2.99 7.99 12.36
N ASP A 20 -4.18 7.81 12.94
CA ASP A 20 -4.31 7.41 14.35
C ASP A 20 -3.89 5.94 14.57
N GLY A 21 -4.01 5.11 13.54
CA GLY A 21 -3.64 3.70 13.57
C GLY A 21 -2.36 3.36 12.79
N MET A 22 -1.76 4.31 12.07
CA MET A 22 -0.63 4.07 11.19
C MET A 22 0.55 4.97 11.51
N ASP A 23 1.75 4.40 11.56
CA ASP A 23 3.00 5.15 11.51
C ASP A 23 3.30 5.53 10.07
N LEU A 24 3.33 6.85 9.80
CA LEU A 24 3.48 7.41 8.46
C LEU A 24 4.87 8.02 8.27
N LEU A 25 5.53 7.62 7.21
CA LEU A 25 6.84 8.13 6.83
C LEU A 25 6.92 8.41 5.34
N THR A 26 7.42 9.60 4.97
CA THR A 26 7.81 9.92 3.58
C THR A 26 9.22 9.44 3.31
N GLY A 27 9.48 8.95 2.10
CA GLY A 27 10.77 8.38 1.73
C GLY A 27 11.93 9.38 1.61
N TYR A 28 13.14 8.83 1.49
CA TYR A 28 14.40 9.57 1.37
C TYR A 28 14.63 10.08 -0.07
N PRO A 29 15.19 11.29 -0.26
CA PRO A 29 15.52 11.85 -1.57
C PRO A 29 16.86 11.32 -2.09
N PHE A 30 16.84 10.11 -2.65
CA PHE A 30 18.05 9.50 -3.23
C PHE A 30 18.51 10.25 -4.48
N GLU A 31 19.82 10.42 -4.62
CA GLU A 31 20.48 10.99 -5.79
C GLU A 31 20.50 9.96 -6.93
N SER A 32 19.87 10.29 -8.06
CA SER A 32 19.69 9.35 -9.19
C SER A 32 21.03 8.89 -9.81
N GLU A 33 22.07 9.73 -9.74
CA GLU A 33 23.39 9.44 -10.26
C GLU A 33 24.10 8.31 -9.49
N LYS A 34 23.65 8.02 -8.27
CA LYS A 34 24.16 6.95 -7.40
C LYS A 34 23.37 5.66 -7.47
N PHE A 35 22.35 5.59 -8.31
CA PHE A 35 21.56 4.37 -8.50
C PHE A 35 22.47 3.25 -9.04
N SER A 36 22.14 2.03 -8.68
CA SER A 36 22.91 0.83 -8.99
C SER A 36 21.99 -0.24 -9.60
N ASP A 37 22.58 -1.15 -10.37
CA ASP A 37 21.89 -2.33 -10.88
C ASP A 37 21.81 -3.47 -9.84
N ASN A 38 22.62 -3.37 -8.76
CA ASN A 38 22.70 -4.35 -7.70
C ASN A 38 22.49 -3.72 -6.32
N GLY A 39 21.92 -4.49 -5.38
CA GLY A 39 21.70 -4.07 -3.99
C GLY A 39 20.25 -4.10 -3.56
N ILE A 40 19.88 -3.15 -2.72
CA ILE A 40 18.56 -3.02 -2.09
C ILE A 40 17.59 -2.34 -3.06
N ASN A 41 16.40 -2.86 -3.23
CA ASN A 41 15.38 -2.29 -4.12
C ASN A 41 14.98 -0.88 -3.67
N LEU A 42 14.94 0.06 -4.62
CA LEU A 42 14.40 1.41 -4.38
C LEU A 42 12.94 1.49 -4.80
N ILE A 43 12.04 1.73 -3.86
CA ILE A 43 10.61 1.86 -4.15
C ILE A 43 10.27 3.32 -4.40
N ARG A 44 10.15 3.67 -5.67
CA ARG A 44 9.75 4.99 -6.19
C ARG A 44 8.28 5.02 -6.54
N GLY A 45 7.68 6.20 -6.70
CA GLY A 45 6.27 6.34 -7.10
C GLY A 45 5.90 5.51 -8.34
N MET A 46 6.80 5.46 -9.33
CA MET A 46 6.58 4.68 -10.56
C MET A 46 6.52 3.15 -10.35
N ASN A 47 7.06 2.64 -9.24
CA ASN A 47 6.97 1.23 -8.89
C ASN A 47 5.62 0.87 -8.24
N VAL A 48 4.96 1.86 -7.62
CA VAL A 48 3.68 1.64 -6.93
C VAL A 48 2.55 1.67 -7.94
N LYS A 49 1.91 0.54 -8.15
CA LYS A 49 0.75 0.37 -9.03
C LYS A 49 -0.51 0.18 -8.19
N ARG A 50 -1.65 0.02 -8.83
CA ARG A 50 -2.90 -0.26 -8.14
C ARG A 50 -2.92 -1.70 -7.62
N GLY A 51 -2.60 -1.87 -6.34
CA GLY A 51 -2.65 -3.17 -5.67
C GLY A 51 -1.38 -4.02 -5.75
N TYR A 52 -0.31 -3.55 -6.42
CA TYR A 52 0.95 -4.30 -6.52
C TYR A 52 2.16 -3.38 -6.73
N LEU A 53 3.35 -3.92 -6.51
CA LEU A 53 4.63 -3.28 -6.86
C LEU A 53 5.17 -3.87 -8.15
N ASP A 54 5.56 -3.00 -9.08
CA ASP A 54 6.29 -3.38 -10.27
C ASP A 54 7.80 -3.24 -10.00
N LEU A 55 8.43 -4.36 -9.74
CA LEU A 55 9.87 -4.49 -9.49
C LEU A 55 10.61 -5.10 -10.67
N SER A 56 10.09 -4.97 -11.89
CA SER A 56 10.79 -5.40 -13.10
C SER A 56 12.13 -4.68 -13.23
N ASN A 57 13.14 -5.35 -13.81
CA ASN A 57 14.49 -4.82 -13.95
C ASN A 57 14.53 -3.49 -14.73
N SER A 58 13.56 -3.23 -15.59
CA SER A 58 13.44 -1.97 -16.33
C SER A 58 12.96 -0.79 -15.49
N LEU A 59 12.30 -1.05 -14.35
CA LEU A 59 11.69 -0.03 -13.51
C LEU A 59 12.33 0.07 -12.11
N CYS A 60 12.84 -1.04 -11.55
CA CYS A 60 13.34 -1.07 -10.19
C CYS A 60 14.83 -0.74 -10.17
N MET A 61 15.19 0.43 -9.69
CA MET A 61 16.56 0.81 -9.37
C MET A 61 16.95 0.26 -8.00
N LYS A 62 18.25 0.20 -7.73
CA LYS A 62 18.77 -0.34 -6.49
C LYS A 62 19.77 0.61 -5.83
N TRP A 63 20.03 0.36 -4.56
CA TRP A 63 20.95 1.10 -3.72
C TRP A 63 21.95 0.16 -3.05
N LYS A 64 23.22 0.58 -2.96
CA LYS A 64 24.29 -0.32 -2.53
C LYS A 64 24.23 -0.74 -1.06
N SER A 65 23.81 0.16 -0.16
CA SER A 65 23.83 -0.06 1.28
C SER A 65 22.65 0.64 1.96
N SER A 66 22.16 0.10 3.07
CA SER A 66 21.19 0.75 3.96
C SER A 66 21.83 1.53 5.10
N GLU A 67 23.15 1.57 5.18
CA GLU A 67 23.87 2.26 6.25
C GLU A 67 23.46 3.74 6.32
N GLY A 68 23.01 4.18 7.51
CA GLY A 68 22.47 5.51 7.74
C GLY A 68 21.07 5.76 7.15
N LEU A 69 20.44 4.73 6.59
CA LEU A 69 19.11 4.77 5.96
C LEU A 69 18.12 3.80 6.60
N GLU A 70 18.43 3.24 7.77
CA GLU A 70 17.67 2.20 8.45
C GLU A 70 16.20 2.61 8.66
N LYS A 71 15.97 3.90 8.93
CA LYS A 71 14.62 4.49 9.07
C LYS A 71 13.75 4.28 7.83
N TYR A 72 14.35 4.20 6.66
CA TYR A 72 13.66 4.09 5.37
C TYR A 72 13.56 2.66 4.86
N LEU A 73 14.10 1.69 5.60
CA LEU A 73 13.89 0.28 5.29
C LEU A 73 12.41 -0.07 5.45
N LEU A 74 11.91 -0.75 4.43
CA LEU A 74 10.55 -1.27 4.41
C LEU A 74 10.51 -2.63 5.10
N GLU A 75 9.38 -2.92 5.72
CA GLU A 75 9.08 -4.20 6.35
C GLU A 75 7.90 -4.88 5.66
N ASN A 76 7.78 -6.18 5.85
CA ASN A 76 6.62 -6.91 5.35
C ASN A 76 5.31 -6.28 5.86
N GLU A 77 4.28 -6.23 5.01
CA GLU A 77 2.98 -5.63 5.31
C GLU A 77 2.94 -4.10 5.34
N ASP A 78 4.05 -3.37 5.12
CA ASP A 78 4.00 -1.92 4.92
C ASP A 78 3.11 -1.56 3.73
N ILE A 79 2.22 -0.59 3.92
CA ILE A 79 1.37 -0.05 2.86
C ILE A 79 2.08 1.15 2.24
N LEU A 80 2.21 1.14 0.92
CA LEU A 80 2.88 2.18 0.15
C LEU A 80 1.86 2.97 -0.65
N ILE A 81 1.92 4.29 -0.56
CA ILE A 81 0.99 5.21 -1.22
C ILE A 81 1.80 6.22 -2.03
N GLN A 82 1.53 6.31 -3.33
CA GLN A 82 2.13 7.32 -4.19
C GLN A 82 1.55 8.70 -3.87
N MET A 83 2.42 9.71 -3.74
CA MET A 83 2.05 11.06 -3.32
C MET A 83 1.86 12.05 -4.47
N ASP A 84 2.31 11.75 -5.68
CA ASP A 84 2.23 12.67 -6.82
C ASP A 84 1.96 11.97 -8.14
N GLY A 85 1.60 12.76 -9.16
CA GLY A 85 1.33 12.31 -10.52
C GLY A 85 -0.12 11.95 -10.79
N ALA A 86 -0.44 11.59 -12.03
CA ALA A 86 -1.80 11.36 -12.53
C ALA A 86 -2.55 10.18 -11.87
N LEU A 87 -1.85 9.34 -11.12
CA LEU A 87 -2.42 8.15 -10.48
C LEU A 87 -2.61 8.31 -8.96
N ILE A 88 -2.56 9.53 -8.44
CA ILE A 88 -2.84 9.83 -7.04
C ILE A 88 -4.19 9.23 -6.61
N GLY A 89 -4.21 8.65 -5.42
CA GLY A 89 -5.38 7.95 -4.86
C GLY A 89 -5.65 6.58 -5.50
N LYS A 90 -5.00 6.26 -6.63
CA LYS A 90 -5.13 4.97 -7.34
C LYS A 90 -3.91 4.08 -7.23
N SER A 91 -2.74 4.65 -6.90
CA SER A 91 -1.46 3.94 -6.77
C SER A 91 -1.14 3.71 -5.31
N TYR A 92 -1.35 2.50 -4.89
CA TYR A 92 -1.06 1.97 -3.56
C TYR A 92 -0.73 0.49 -3.66
N ALA A 93 0.14 -0.01 -2.80
CA ALA A 93 0.53 -1.41 -2.76
C ALA A 93 0.89 -1.81 -1.33
N LYS A 94 0.81 -3.09 -1.02
CA LYS A 94 1.35 -3.66 0.21
C LYS A 94 2.61 -4.43 -0.12
N ILE A 95 3.71 -4.17 0.59
CA ILE A 95 4.97 -4.86 0.37
C ILE A 95 4.90 -6.28 0.94
N LYS A 96 5.54 -7.22 0.24
CA LYS A 96 5.61 -8.63 0.62
C LYS A 96 7.04 -9.00 0.98
N GLU A 97 7.20 -9.99 1.82
CA GLU A 97 8.51 -10.54 2.24
C GLU A 97 9.44 -10.81 1.05
N THR A 98 8.91 -11.36 -0.03
CA THR A 98 9.69 -11.68 -1.25
C THR A 98 10.21 -10.47 -2.02
N GLN A 99 9.81 -9.25 -1.63
CA GLN A 99 10.19 -7.99 -2.25
C GLN A 99 11.26 -7.24 -1.44
N LEU A 100 11.58 -7.75 -0.27
CA LEU A 100 12.59 -7.21 0.63
C LEU A 100 13.99 -7.77 0.29
N PRO A 101 15.09 -7.08 0.65
CA PRO A 101 15.11 -5.75 1.27
C PRO A 101 14.75 -4.64 0.28
N ALA A 102 14.09 -3.59 0.81
CA ALA A 102 13.68 -2.45 0.01
C ALA A 102 13.76 -1.14 0.80
N LEU A 103 14.08 -0.04 0.13
CA LEU A 103 14.18 1.31 0.69
C LEU A 103 13.09 2.21 0.11
N LEU A 104 12.52 3.04 0.96
CA LEU A 104 11.46 3.99 0.63
C LEU A 104 12.05 5.26 0.02
N VAL A 105 11.67 5.58 -1.22
CA VAL A 105 12.11 6.77 -1.94
C VAL A 105 11.09 7.90 -1.81
N GLN A 106 11.55 9.16 -1.85
CA GLN A 106 10.71 10.36 -1.81
C GLN A 106 9.49 10.25 -2.76
N ARG A 107 8.40 10.95 -2.42
CA ARG A 107 7.11 10.91 -3.15
C ARG A 107 6.35 9.59 -3.02
N VAL A 108 6.81 8.72 -2.13
CA VAL A 108 6.05 7.57 -1.63
C VAL A 108 5.92 7.68 -0.11
N THR A 109 4.74 7.46 0.41
CA THR A 109 4.50 7.32 1.85
C THR A 109 4.45 5.83 2.20
N ARG A 110 5.20 5.44 3.23
CA ARG A 110 5.00 4.21 3.97
C ARG A 110 3.96 4.45 5.05
N ALA A 111 2.96 3.59 5.13
CA ALA A 111 2.04 3.50 6.24
C ALA A 111 2.21 2.10 6.87
N ARG A 112 2.77 2.06 8.09
CA ARG A 112 2.98 0.85 8.89
C ARG A 112 1.93 0.78 9.98
N ALA A 113 1.24 -0.34 10.12
CA ALA A 113 0.24 -0.52 11.15
C ALA A 113 0.89 -0.45 12.55
N ILE A 114 0.25 0.25 13.47
CA ILE A 114 0.60 0.23 14.89
C ILE A 114 -0.14 -0.97 15.50
N PRO A 115 0.55 -2.03 15.94
CA PRO A 115 -0.07 -3.34 16.23
C PRO A 115 -1.20 -3.30 17.26
N GLU A 116 -1.14 -2.38 18.22
CA GLU A 116 -2.14 -2.23 19.29
C GLU A 116 -3.37 -1.44 18.84
N LYS A 117 -3.31 -0.79 17.66
CA LYS A 117 -4.34 0.13 17.17
C LYS A 117 -4.99 -0.32 15.87
N SER A 118 -4.23 -0.99 15.00
CA SER A 118 -4.72 -1.35 13.68
C SER A 118 -4.12 -2.64 13.12
N ASN A 119 -4.86 -3.24 12.18
CA ASN A 119 -4.42 -4.37 11.37
C ASN A 119 -4.10 -3.91 9.95
N SER A 120 -2.92 -4.28 9.42
CA SER A 120 -2.44 -3.84 8.11
C SER A 120 -3.39 -4.23 6.98
N ASP A 121 -3.90 -5.47 6.97
CA ASP A 121 -4.82 -5.93 5.92
C ASP A 121 -6.13 -5.14 5.93
N PHE A 122 -6.71 -4.89 7.11
CA PHE A 122 -7.90 -4.07 7.24
C PHE A 122 -7.68 -2.64 6.74
N MET A 123 -6.57 -2.01 7.13
CA MET A 123 -6.23 -0.65 6.70
C MET A 123 -5.98 -0.59 5.20
N TYR A 124 -5.38 -1.62 4.63
CA TYR A 124 -5.19 -1.73 3.19
C TYR A 124 -6.52 -1.83 2.43
N GLN A 125 -7.46 -2.64 2.90
CA GLN A 125 -8.81 -2.71 2.31
C GLN A 125 -9.55 -1.36 2.41
N THR A 126 -9.35 -0.62 3.48
CA THR A 126 -9.93 0.73 3.64
C THR A 126 -9.38 1.71 2.60
N ILE A 127 -8.07 1.68 2.32
CA ILE A 127 -7.47 2.46 1.24
C ILE A 127 -8.07 2.07 -0.11
N GLN A 128 -8.15 0.79 -0.42
CA GLN A 128 -8.70 0.30 -1.70
C GLN A 128 -10.13 0.79 -1.94
N ARG A 129 -10.94 0.81 -0.90
CA ARG A 129 -12.37 1.15 -0.98
C ARG A 129 -12.63 2.65 -1.03
N ASP A 130 -11.99 3.44 -0.16
CA ASP A 130 -12.45 4.78 0.16
C ASP A 130 -11.45 5.90 -0.19
N PHE A 131 -10.14 5.60 -0.29
CA PHE A 131 -9.11 6.63 -0.39
C PHE A 131 -9.22 7.48 -1.66
N LEU A 132 -9.47 6.86 -2.81
CA LEU A 132 -9.66 7.59 -4.07
C LEU A 132 -10.83 8.57 -3.99
N LYS A 133 -11.94 8.16 -3.40
CA LYS A 133 -13.12 9.01 -3.22
C LYS A 133 -12.79 10.21 -2.33
N TYR A 134 -12.06 9.98 -1.24
CA TYR A 134 -11.59 11.05 -0.36
C TYR A 134 -10.71 12.06 -1.10
N ILE A 135 -9.76 11.60 -1.90
CA ILE A 135 -8.87 12.47 -2.67
C ILE A 135 -9.65 13.29 -3.69
N ILE A 136 -10.57 12.70 -4.45
CA ILE A 136 -11.40 13.42 -5.42
C ILE A 136 -12.22 14.52 -4.76
N LEU A 137 -12.77 14.28 -3.58
CA LEU A 137 -13.60 15.26 -2.87
C LEU A 137 -12.80 16.42 -2.25
N ASN A 138 -11.50 16.21 -1.96
CA ASN A 138 -10.69 17.19 -1.21
C ASN A 138 -9.56 17.82 -2.03
N LYS A 139 -9.28 17.35 -3.27
CA LYS A 139 -8.13 17.77 -4.08
C LYS A 139 -8.49 18.07 -5.54
N THR A 140 -9.59 18.76 -5.79
CA THR A 140 -10.14 18.99 -7.14
C THR A 140 -9.47 20.12 -7.94
N ASP A 141 -8.61 20.96 -7.34
CA ASP A 141 -8.26 22.26 -7.94
C ASP A 141 -6.81 22.42 -8.43
N SER A 142 -5.98 21.38 -8.47
CA SER A 142 -4.61 21.52 -8.96
C SER A 142 -4.34 20.78 -10.27
N ALA A 143 -3.67 21.44 -11.22
CA ALA A 143 -3.30 20.88 -12.52
C ALA A 143 -2.36 19.66 -12.40
N ILE A 144 -1.60 19.57 -11.30
CA ILE A 144 -0.79 18.39 -10.94
C ILE A 144 -1.16 18.04 -9.49
N PRO A 145 -1.97 17.01 -9.29
CA PRO A 145 -2.35 16.59 -7.95
C PRO A 145 -1.12 16.16 -7.15
N HIS A 146 -0.99 16.67 -5.93
CA HIS A 146 0.04 16.29 -4.98
C HIS A 146 -0.58 16.04 -3.62
N LEU A 147 -0.22 14.90 -2.98
CA LEU A 147 -0.61 14.59 -1.62
C LEU A 147 0.50 14.97 -0.65
N SER A 148 0.16 15.70 0.39
CA SER A 148 1.01 15.84 1.55
C SER A 148 0.86 14.63 2.47
N LEU A 149 1.83 14.44 3.36
CA LEU A 149 1.71 13.42 4.42
C LEU A 149 0.48 13.67 5.30
N ASN A 150 0.13 14.96 5.49
CA ASN A 150 -1.03 15.36 6.27
C ASN A 150 -2.36 14.96 5.60
N ASP A 151 -2.45 15.03 4.27
CA ASP A 151 -3.65 14.56 3.55
C ASP A 151 -3.90 13.07 3.79
N ILE A 152 -2.84 12.27 3.82
CA ILE A 152 -2.93 10.84 4.12
C ILE A 152 -3.28 10.62 5.60
N ARG A 153 -2.69 11.39 6.51
CA ARG A 153 -2.96 11.31 7.96
C ARG A 153 -4.42 11.61 8.29
N GLU A 154 -4.96 12.67 7.70
CA GLU A 154 -6.31 13.17 7.96
C GLU A 154 -7.42 12.38 7.26
N PHE A 155 -7.06 11.39 6.42
CA PHE A 155 -8.05 10.55 5.76
C PHE A 155 -9.02 9.92 6.76
N PRO A 156 -10.33 10.29 6.72
CA PRO A 156 -11.32 9.79 7.67
C PRO A 156 -11.68 8.33 7.36
N ILE A 157 -11.59 7.50 8.37
CA ILE A 157 -11.90 6.07 8.27
C ILE A 157 -12.90 5.67 9.35
N ARG A 158 -13.61 4.58 9.12
CA ARG A 158 -14.42 3.93 10.15
C ARG A 158 -13.79 2.59 10.49
N VAL A 159 -13.53 2.38 11.77
CA VAL A 159 -12.82 1.21 12.26
C VAL A 159 -13.60 0.50 13.36
N PRO A 160 -13.69 -0.84 13.31
CA PRO A 160 -14.14 -1.65 14.42
C PRO A 160 -13.03 -1.82 15.47
N ASN A 161 -13.31 -2.58 16.53
CA ASN A 161 -12.28 -3.04 17.43
C ASN A 161 -11.23 -3.90 16.71
N LEU A 162 -10.05 -4.05 17.30
CA LEU A 162 -8.89 -4.66 16.66
C LEU A 162 -9.14 -6.12 16.25
N GLU A 163 -9.90 -6.87 17.03
CA GLU A 163 -10.21 -8.28 16.73
C GLU A 163 -11.09 -8.42 15.48
N GLU A 164 -12.06 -7.52 15.29
CA GLU A 164 -12.86 -7.49 14.08
C GLU A 164 -12.05 -7.02 12.87
N GLN A 165 -11.13 -6.03 13.06
CA GLN A 165 -10.21 -5.63 12.00
C GLN A 165 -9.39 -6.82 11.50
N LYS A 166 -8.81 -7.62 12.39
CA LYS A 166 -8.04 -8.82 12.04
C LYS A 166 -8.88 -9.80 11.22
N LYS A 167 -10.10 -10.11 11.66
CA LYS A 167 -10.99 -11.03 10.93
C LYS A 167 -11.37 -10.52 9.54
N ILE A 168 -11.69 -9.23 9.43
CA ILE A 168 -12.02 -8.61 8.15
C ILE A 168 -10.79 -8.61 7.23
N GLY A 169 -9.63 -8.21 7.75
CA GLY A 169 -8.38 -8.17 7.01
C GLY A 169 -8.00 -9.55 6.47
N GLU A 170 -8.00 -10.57 7.32
CA GLU A 170 -7.72 -11.95 6.95
C GLU A 170 -8.68 -12.48 5.87
N TYR A 171 -9.97 -12.22 6.04
CA TYR A 171 -10.98 -12.66 5.07
C TYR A 171 -10.72 -12.09 3.67
N PHE A 172 -10.51 -10.79 3.55
CA PHE A 172 -10.27 -10.15 2.27
C PHE A 172 -8.88 -10.48 1.70
N SER A 173 -7.85 -10.60 2.53
CA SER A 173 -6.52 -11.04 2.10
C SER A 173 -6.57 -12.46 1.50
N ASN A 174 -7.33 -13.37 2.10
CA ASN A 174 -7.55 -14.71 1.56
C ASN A 174 -8.31 -14.67 0.22
N LEU A 175 -9.32 -13.82 0.06
CA LEU A 175 -10.01 -13.64 -1.22
C LEU A 175 -9.09 -13.09 -2.30
N ASP A 176 -8.27 -12.08 -2.01
CA ASP A 176 -7.31 -11.50 -2.95
C ASP A 176 -6.28 -12.55 -3.41
N ASN A 177 -5.82 -13.41 -2.50
CA ASN A 177 -4.93 -14.51 -2.82
C ASN A 177 -5.60 -15.53 -3.74
N LEU A 178 -6.85 -15.92 -3.47
CA LEU A 178 -7.62 -16.84 -4.33
C LEU A 178 -7.83 -16.25 -5.72
N ILE A 179 -8.23 -14.98 -5.83
CA ILE A 179 -8.38 -14.27 -7.10
C ILE A 179 -7.07 -14.32 -7.89
N THR A 180 -5.94 -14.00 -7.24
CA THR A 180 -4.61 -14.00 -7.86
C THR A 180 -4.23 -15.38 -8.38
N LEU A 181 -4.47 -16.43 -7.60
CA LEU A 181 -4.21 -17.82 -8.00
C LEU A 181 -5.05 -18.24 -9.22
N HIS A 182 -6.35 -17.91 -9.21
CA HIS A 182 -7.24 -18.20 -10.33
C HIS A 182 -6.85 -17.45 -11.60
N GLN A 183 -6.46 -16.17 -11.50
CA GLN A 183 -5.95 -15.40 -12.64
C GLN A 183 -4.68 -16.01 -13.23
N ARG A 184 -3.73 -16.42 -12.40
CA ARG A 184 -2.50 -17.12 -12.85
C ARG A 184 -2.82 -18.42 -13.57
N LYS A 185 -3.72 -19.24 -13.00
CA LYS A 185 -4.18 -20.50 -13.62
C LYS A 185 -4.85 -20.24 -14.96
N TYR A 186 -5.73 -19.28 -15.04
CA TYR A 186 -6.42 -18.88 -16.27
C TYR A 186 -5.42 -18.46 -17.36
N ASN A 187 -4.48 -17.56 -17.04
CA ASN A 187 -3.46 -17.12 -17.97
C ASN A 187 -2.57 -18.27 -18.47
N LYS A 188 -2.20 -19.20 -17.58
CA LYS A 188 -1.46 -20.41 -17.97
C LYS A 188 -2.24 -21.26 -18.98
N LEU A 189 -3.52 -21.49 -18.74
CA LEU A 189 -4.39 -22.23 -19.65
C LEU A 189 -4.56 -21.53 -21.02
N LEU A 190 -4.68 -20.21 -21.02
CA LEU A 190 -4.72 -19.44 -22.26
C LEU A 190 -3.43 -19.57 -23.08
N ASN A 191 -2.28 -19.56 -22.43
CA ASN A 191 -0.99 -19.72 -23.11
C ASN A 191 -0.85 -21.13 -23.70
N VAL A 192 -1.27 -22.17 -22.99
CA VAL A 192 -1.30 -23.55 -23.52
C VAL A 192 -2.20 -23.62 -24.73
N LYS A 193 -3.41 -23.04 -24.67
CA LYS A 193 -4.34 -23.02 -25.82
C LYS A 193 -3.77 -22.31 -27.06
N LYS A 194 -2.95 -21.27 -26.87
CA LYS A 194 -2.31 -20.53 -27.98
C LYS A 194 -1.13 -21.28 -28.60
N SER A 195 -0.52 -22.22 -27.87
CA SER A 195 0.61 -23.02 -28.33
C SER A 195 0.19 -24.35 -28.98
N MET A 196 -1.07 -24.69 -28.95
CA MET A 196 -1.70 -25.79 -29.70
C MET A 196 -2.22 -25.33 -31.06
#